data_1f5416cea93511044859263fb820319e
#
_entry.id   1f5416cea93511044859263fb820319e
#
_cell.length_a   1.000
_cell.length_b   1.000
_cell.length_c   1.000
_cell.angle_alpha   90.00
_cell.angle_beta   90.00
_cell.angle_gamma   90.00
#
_symmetry.space_group_name_H-M   'P 1'
#
loop_
_entity.id
_entity.type
_entity.pdbx_description
1 polymer ?
#
loop_
_entity_poly.entity_id
_entity_poly.type
_entity_poly.pdbx_seq_one_letter_code
_entity_poly.pdbx_strand_id
1 'polypeptide(L)'
;MPFFDFHCHPGLKPQFSNPATKPSPWEYINARLALGKGWTIRINKLFNEVLNSQSNLTQLFQNDVRLIGVILHAVEKKICVLLAEKSVVNKGQIKLIDKNRLHYLASGKHAFELMKEELQWLTSSASPLPGARFKIVNKAADYDETDHNTVFGIIIIEGLHCFFDDPDAEDAKEKFTQNLHAFTDAHTVVSMNICHMQQNQFCNHAYGIQLFNPALFYPTGQGHYSLGRSRN
;
A
#
# COMPACT_ATOMS: atom_id res chain seq x y z
N MET A 1 -8.47 27.45 -2.51
CA MET A 1 -9.20 26.47 -1.68
C MET A 1 -8.39 25.20 -1.73
N PRO A 2 -7.91 24.66 -0.60
CA PRO A 2 -7.11 23.44 -0.59
C PRO A 2 -7.91 22.25 -1.14
N PHE A 3 -7.20 21.31 -1.75
CA PHE A 3 -7.79 20.10 -2.29
C PHE A 3 -7.76 18.97 -1.26
N PHE A 4 -8.71 18.07 -1.42
CA PHE A 4 -8.82 16.84 -0.66
C PHE A 4 -8.74 15.63 -1.59
N ASP A 5 -7.88 14.67 -1.26
CA ASP A 5 -7.79 13.40 -1.97
C ASP A 5 -8.11 12.24 -1.01
N PHE A 6 -9.21 11.55 -1.27
CA PHE A 6 -9.70 10.50 -0.37
C PHE A 6 -9.00 9.16 -0.53
N HIS A 7 -8.09 8.99 -1.51
CA HIS A 7 -7.46 7.70 -1.77
C HIS A 7 -6.02 7.85 -2.27
N CYS A 8 -5.08 7.98 -1.34
CA CYS A 8 -3.67 8.13 -1.65
C CYS A 8 -2.83 6.98 -1.08
N HIS A 9 -1.89 6.47 -1.89
CA HIS A 9 -0.90 5.46 -1.50
C HIS A 9 0.52 6.04 -1.46
N PRO A 10 0.87 6.93 -0.55
CA PRO A 10 2.22 7.51 -0.51
C PRO A 10 3.30 6.47 -0.17
N GLY A 11 2.94 5.37 0.50
CA GLY A 11 3.83 4.33 0.97
C GLY A 11 3.95 3.09 0.08
N LEU A 12 3.06 2.87 -0.89
CA LEU A 12 2.97 1.59 -1.60
C LEU A 12 4.25 1.21 -2.37
N LYS A 13 4.77 2.10 -3.20
CA LYS A 13 5.94 1.81 -4.03
C LYS A 13 7.21 1.58 -3.22
N PRO A 14 7.50 2.38 -2.18
CA PRO A 14 8.64 2.16 -1.31
C PRO A 14 8.65 0.82 -0.55
N GLN A 15 7.50 0.13 -0.41
CA GLN A 15 7.47 -1.18 0.23
C GLN A 15 8.33 -2.23 -0.48
N PHE A 16 8.55 -2.08 -1.79
CA PHE A 16 9.39 -3.00 -2.59
C PHE A 16 10.89 -2.71 -2.50
N SER A 17 11.28 -1.56 -1.94
CA SER A 17 12.68 -1.17 -1.86
C SER A 17 13.39 -1.83 -0.68
N ASN A 18 14.72 -1.86 -0.76
CA ASN A 18 15.56 -2.28 0.35
C ASN A 18 15.30 -1.38 1.57
N PRO A 19 15.00 -1.94 2.75
CA PRO A 19 14.70 -1.15 3.94
C PRO A 19 15.80 -0.13 4.32
N ALA A 20 17.08 -0.47 4.07
CA ALA A 20 18.21 0.42 4.38
C ALA A 20 18.31 1.64 3.44
N THR A 21 17.70 1.56 2.26
CA THR A 21 17.73 2.62 1.24
C THR A 21 16.32 3.00 0.79
N LYS A 22 15.33 2.77 1.65
CA LYS A 22 13.93 3.07 1.36
C LYS A 22 13.77 4.57 1.10
N PRO A 23 13.23 4.96 -0.07
CA PRO A 23 13.02 6.37 -0.39
C PRO A 23 12.07 7.02 0.62
N SER A 24 12.32 8.27 0.99
CA SER A 24 11.41 9.03 1.84
C SER A 24 10.00 9.15 1.22
N PRO A 25 8.92 9.23 2.02
CA PRO A 25 7.58 9.49 1.51
C PRO A 25 7.45 10.86 0.84
N TRP A 26 8.43 11.73 1.07
CA TRP A 26 8.56 13.04 0.44
C TRP A 26 9.30 12.99 -0.90
N GLU A 27 10.03 11.90 -1.19
CA GLU A 27 10.82 11.81 -2.42
C GLU A 27 9.96 11.42 -3.63
N TYR A 28 10.28 12.04 -4.77
CA TYR A 28 9.73 11.61 -6.06
C TYR A 28 10.46 10.35 -6.52
N ILE A 29 9.74 9.24 -6.55
CA ILE A 29 10.27 7.98 -7.07
C ILE A 29 10.10 7.97 -8.59
N ASN A 30 11.23 8.01 -9.29
CA ASN A 30 11.29 7.75 -10.71
C ASN A 30 11.72 6.29 -10.90
N ALA A 31 10.78 5.41 -11.18
CA ALA A 31 11.05 4.00 -11.43
C ALA A 31 11.73 3.85 -12.80
N ARG A 32 13.06 4.05 -12.83
CA ARG A 32 13.87 3.80 -14.03
C ARG A 32 13.97 2.31 -14.26
N LEU A 33 13.39 1.85 -15.34
CA LEU A 33 13.73 0.55 -15.89
C LEU A 33 15.17 0.62 -16.41
N ALA A 34 16.00 -0.33 -16.06
CA ALA A 34 17.38 -0.42 -16.55
C ALA A 34 17.49 -0.93 -18.01
N LEU A 35 16.37 -0.97 -18.72
CA LEU A 35 16.29 -1.23 -20.16
C LEU A 35 16.77 0.02 -20.91
N GLY A 36 17.55 -0.14 -21.97
CA GLY A 36 18.16 0.96 -22.74
C GLY A 36 17.20 2.14 -22.96
N LYS A 37 17.73 3.35 -22.87
CA LYS A 37 17.00 4.63 -22.74
C LYS A 37 15.72 4.80 -23.59
N GLY A 38 15.67 4.24 -24.79
CA GLY A 38 14.51 4.40 -25.69
C GLY A 38 13.31 3.52 -25.33
N TRP A 39 13.51 2.31 -24.84
CA TRP A 39 12.43 1.37 -24.49
C TRP A 39 11.77 1.76 -23.16
N THR A 40 12.54 2.22 -22.20
CA THR A 40 12.07 2.65 -20.88
C THR A 40 11.11 3.82 -20.99
N ILE A 41 11.45 4.81 -21.85
CA ILE A 41 10.61 5.99 -22.08
C ILE A 41 9.29 5.58 -22.76
N ARG A 42 9.33 4.64 -23.70
CA ARG A 42 8.14 4.18 -24.41
C ARG A 42 7.20 3.38 -23.51
N ILE A 43 7.72 2.46 -22.69
CA ILE A 43 6.92 1.68 -21.74
C ILE A 43 6.33 2.60 -20.67
N ASN A 44 7.11 3.51 -20.11
CA ASN A 44 6.62 4.42 -19.09
C ASN A 44 5.53 5.38 -19.64
N LYS A 45 5.71 5.87 -20.86
CA LYS A 45 4.67 6.66 -21.56
C LYS A 45 3.42 5.84 -21.89
N LEU A 46 3.58 4.57 -22.29
CA LEU A 46 2.45 3.68 -22.59
C LEU A 46 1.57 3.42 -21.35
N PHE A 47 2.17 3.42 -20.16
CA PHE A 47 1.47 3.23 -18.89
C PHE A 47 1.27 4.54 -18.13
N ASN A 48 1.28 5.70 -18.80
CA ASN A 48 1.11 7.02 -18.19
C ASN A 48 1.97 7.22 -16.93
N GLU A 49 3.23 6.76 -16.98
CA GLU A 49 4.16 6.88 -15.87
C GLU A 49 3.72 6.20 -14.56
N VAL A 50 2.85 5.21 -14.63
CA VAL A 50 2.31 4.45 -13.48
C VAL A 50 3.41 3.95 -12.53
N LEU A 51 4.62 3.72 -13.05
CA LEU A 51 5.76 3.29 -12.24
C LEU A 51 6.38 4.41 -11.41
N ASN A 52 6.12 5.67 -11.73
CA ASN A 52 6.61 6.82 -10.96
C ASN A 52 5.72 7.08 -9.74
N SER A 53 6.23 7.86 -8.78
CA SER A 53 5.39 8.38 -7.70
C SER A 53 4.28 9.25 -8.25
N GLN A 54 3.07 9.05 -7.77
CA GLN A 54 1.90 9.86 -8.14
C GLN A 54 1.31 10.60 -6.95
N SER A 55 1.67 10.20 -5.73
CA SER A 55 1.09 10.74 -4.49
C SER A 55 2.13 10.83 -3.37
N ASN A 56 3.40 11.16 -3.68
CA ASN A 56 4.35 11.46 -2.61
C ASN A 56 3.97 12.78 -1.90
N LEU A 57 4.39 12.92 -0.64
CA LEU A 57 3.97 14.05 0.18
C LEU A 57 4.44 15.40 -0.36
N THR A 58 5.58 15.46 -1.09
CA THR A 58 6.03 16.70 -1.76
C THR A 58 5.08 17.11 -2.87
N GLN A 59 4.64 16.17 -3.72
CA GLN A 59 3.67 16.47 -4.78
C GLN A 59 2.34 16.94 -4.22
N LEU A 60 1.84 16.26 -3.18
CA LEU A 60 0.61 16.64 -2.50
C LEU A 60 0.72 18.04 -1.90
N PHE A 61 1.79 18.32 -1.18
CA PHE A 61 2.03 19.62 -0.56
C PHE A 61 2.13 20.75 -1.59
N GLN A 62 2.90 20.55 -2.67
CA GLN A 62 3.12 21.56 -3.71
C GLN A 62 1.86 21.85 -4.55
N ASN A 63 0.93 20.89 -4.63
CA ASN A 63 -0.35 21.04 -5.33
C ASN A 63 -1.51 21.42 -4.40
N ASP A 64 -1.21 21.93 -3.22
CA ASP A 64 -2.19 22.41 -2.24
C ASP A 64 -3.19 21.33 -1.78
N VAL A 65 -2.80 20.05 -1.83
CA VAL A 65 -3.57 18.96 -1.23
C VAL A 65 -3.27 18.92 0.26
N ARG A 66 -4.25 19.26 1.09
CA ARG A 66 -4.07 19.45 2.54
C ARG A 66 -4.66 18.35 3.39
N LEU A 67 -5.63 17.60 2.89
CA LEU A 67 -6.20 16.46 3.59
C LEU A 67 -6.26 15.27 2.64
N ILE A 68 -5.74 14.13 3.09
CA ILE A 68 -5.70 12.91 2.29
C ILE A 68 -6.23 11.71 3.06
N GLY A 69 -6.89 10.80 2.35
CA GLY A 69 -7.10 9.44 2.80
C GLY A 69 -5.82 8.64 2.59
N VAL A 70 -5.08 8.41 3.66
CA VAL A 70 -3.84 7.61 3.62
C VAL A 70 -4.20 6.15 3.61
N ILE A 71 -3.97 5.50 2.48
CA ILE A 71 -4.20 4.07 2.36
C ILE A 71 -2.99 3.34 2.92
N LEU A 72 -3.19 2.66 4.05
CA LEU A 72 -2.24 1.68 4.56
C LEU A 72 -2.56 0.32 3.96
N HIS A 73 -1.58 -0.28 3.35
CA HIS A 73 -1.76 -1.51 2.58
C HIS A 73 -0.50 -2.38 2.59
N ALA A 74 -0.61 -3.58 3.12
CA ALA A 74 0.45 -4.58 2.95
C ALA A 74 0.30 -5.23 1.57
N VAL A 75 1.37 -5.19 0.76
CA VAL A 75 1.31 -5.77 -0.59
C VAL A 75 1.01 -7.26 -0.53
N GLU A 76 0.04 -7.70 -1.34
CA GLU A 76 -0.45 -9.07 -1.33
C GLU A 76 0.59 -10.09 -1.82
N LYS A 77 0.64 -11.23 -1.15
CA LYS A 77 1.53 -12.36 -1.45
C LYS A 77 1.51 -12.74 -2.94
N LYS A 78 0.33 -12.90 -3.54
CA LYS A 78 0.22 -13.33 -4.95
C LYS A 78 0.83 -12.33 -5.93
N ILE A 79 0.69 -11.03 -5.65
CA ILE A 79 1.32 -9.99 -6.47
C ILE A 79 2.83 -10.10 -6.38
N CYS A 80 3.36 -10.27 -5.17
CA CYS A 80 4.80 -10.41 -4.96
C CYS A 80 5.37 -11.67 -5.60
N VAL A 81 4.67 -12.81 -5.52
CA VAL A 81 5.06 -14.05 -6.19
C VAL A 81 5.11 -13.85 -7.72
N LEU A 82 4.06 -13.26 -8.30
CA LEU A 82 4.02 -12.99 -9.74
C LEU A 82 5.12 -12.02 -10.19
N LEU A 83 5.42 -11.01 -9.39
CA LEU A 83 6.54 -10.10 -9.67
C LEU A 83 7.88 -10.80 -9.60
N ALA A 84 8.07 -11.69 -8.61
CA ALA A 84 9.30 -12.47 -8.46
C ALA A 84 9.57 -13.43 -9.64
N GLU A 85 8.52 -13.89 -10.31
CA GLU A 85 8.64 -14.75 -11.51
C GLU A 85 9.00 -13.97 -12.79
N LYS A 86 8.84 -12.63 -12.79
CA LYS A 86 9.11 -11.82 -13.98
C LYS A 86 10.60 -11.66 -14.25
N SER A 87 11.00 -11.98 -15.46
CA SER A 87 12.39 -11.86 -15.92
C SER A 87 12.98 -10.46 -15.70
N VAL A 88 12.18 -9.42 -15.85
CA VAL A 88 12.58 -8.02 -15.66
C VAL A 88 13.02 -7.75 -14.21
N VAL A 89 12.28 -8.31 -13.24
CA VAL A 89 12.60 -8.22 -11.81
C VAL A 89 13.81 -9.09 -11.47
N ASN A 90 13.82 -10.33 -11.95
CA ASN A 90 14.91 -11.26 -11.70
C ASN A 90 16.28 -10.77 -12.24
N LYS A 91 16.29 -10.02 -13.34
CA LYS A 91 17.47 -9.38 -13.90
C LYS A 91 17.84 -8.04 -13.23
N GLY A 92 17.10 -7.61 -12.20
CA GLY A 92 17.35 -6.34 -11.52
C GLY A 92 17.14 -5.10 -12.40
N GLN A 93 16.28 -5.21 -13.40
CA GLN A 93 16.02 -4.13 -14.35
C GLN A 93 15.10 -3.04 -13.79
N ILE A 94 14.37 -3.32 -12.70
CA ILE A 94 13.58 -2.33 -11.97
C ILE A 94 14.35 -2.01 -10.68
N LYS A 95 15.05 -0.87 -10.66
CA LYS A 95 15.93 -0.50 -9.55
C LYS A 95 15.22 -0.30 -8.21
N LEU A 96 13.94 0.01 -8.23
CA LEU A 96 13.14 0.18 -7.02
C LEU A 96 12.91 -1.15 -6.29
N ILE A 97 12.85 -2.25 -7.03
CA ILE A 97 12.52 -3.57 -6.46
C ILE A 97 13.79 -4.26 -5.97
N ASP A 98 13.91 -4.36 -4.66
CA ASP A 98 14.92 -5.21 -4.02
C ASP A 98 14.45 -6.67 -4.01
N LYS A 99 15.30 -7.58 -4.47
CA LYS A 99 14.94 -9.00 -4.58
C LYS A 99 14.68 -9.66 -3.23
N ASN A 100 15.51 -9.35 -2.24
CA ASN A 100 15.35 -9.93 -0.90
C ASN A 100 14.07 -9.42 -0.26
N ARG A 101 13.78 -8.12 -0.42
CA ARG A 101 12.52 -7.53 0.03
C ARG A 101 11.33 -8.16 -0.68
N LEU A 102 11.40 -8.38 -1.98
CA LEU A 102 10.33 -9.02 -2.74
C LEU A 102 10.07 -10.46 -2.27
N HIS A 103 11.11 -11.25 -1.98
CA HIS A 103 10.96 -12.58 -1.40
C HIS A 103 10.33 -12.55 -0.01
N TYR A 104 10.72 -11.58 0.82
CA TYR A 104 10.10 -11.36 2.12
C TYR A 104 8.61 -11.06 1.99
N LEU A 105 8.22 -10.16 1.10
CA LEU A 105 6.82 -9.84 0.81
C LEU A 105 6.06 -11.04 0.23
N ALA A 106 6.69 -11.81 -0.66
CA ALA A 106 6.12 -13.00 -1.27
C ALA A 106 5.87 -14.15 -0.27
N SER A 107 6.45 -14.12 0.91
CA SER A 107 6.11 -15.09 1.98
C SER A 107 4.65 -14.95 2.43
N GLY A 108 4.09 -13.74 2.33
CA GLY A 108 2.73 -13.40 2.77
C GLY A 108 2.58 -13.36 4.29
N LYS A 109 3.69 -13.51 5.00
CA LYS A 109 3.81 -13.31 6.45
C LYS A 109 4.11 -11.84 6.73
N HIS A 110 3.91 -11.41 7.95
CA HIS A 110 4.26 -10.07 8.41
C HIS A 110 3.44 -8.90 7.82
N ALA A 111 2.23 -9.16 7.30
CA ALA A 111 1.42 -8.09 6.72
C ALA A 111 1.10 -6.99 7.74
N PHE A 112 0.84 -7.36 9.00
CA PHE A 112 0.59 -6.41 10.07
C PHE A 112 1.83 -5.55 10.40
N GLU A 113 3.00 -6.16 10.44
CA GLU A 113 4.26 -5.41 10.63
C GLU A 113 4.53 -4.45 9.48
N LEU A 114 4.30 -4.90 8.23
CA LEU A 114 4.47 -4.05 7.04
C LEU A 114 3.57 -2.82 7.07
N MET A 115 2.32 -2.98 7.50
CA MET A 115 1.37 -1.88 7.65
C MET A 115 1.82 -0.89 8.74
N LYS A 116 2.29 -1.40 9.89
CA LYS A 116 2.84 -0.55 10.96
C LYS A 116 4.12 0.16 10.54
N GLU A 117 5.04 -0.55 9.85
CA GLU A 117 6.24 0.04 9.28
C GLU A 117 5.91 1.18 8.31
N GLU A 118 4.87 1.03 7.49
CA GLU A 118 4.43 2.07 6.56
C GLU A 118 3.95 3.31 7.30
N LEU A 119 3.07 3.14 8.30
CA LEU A 119 2.57 4.25 9.10
C LEU A 119 3.70 4.97 9.85
N GLN A 120 4.59 4.22 10.50
CA GLN A 120 5.75 4.78 11.19
C GLN A 120 6.65 5.56 10.23
N TRP A 121 6.94 5.00 9.07
CA TRP A 121 7.78 5.63 8.07
C TRP A 121 7.16 6.92 7.51
N LEU A 122 5.85 6.96 7.27
CA LEU A 122 5.13 8.15 6.87
C LEU A 122 5.20 9.26 7.93
N THR A 123 5.02 8.90 9.20
CA THR A 123 4.93 9.88 10.29
C THR A 123 6.29 10.34 10.82
N SER A 124 7.34 9.51 10.70
CA SER A 124 8.68 9.82 11.21
C SER A 124 9.59 10.50 10.19
N SER A 125 9.23 10.49 8.90
CA SER A 125 10.08 11.03 7.84
C SER A 125 10.02 12.56 7.79
N ALA A 126 11.19 13.18 7.90
CA ALA A 126 11.30 14.63 7.77
C ALA A 126 11.04 15.10 6.33
N SER A 127 10.36 16.23 6.21
CA SER A 127 10.17 16.89 4.93
C SER A 127 11.45 17.57 4.46
N PRO A 128 11.80 17.48 3.16
CA PRO A 128 12.86 18.29 2.57
C PRO A 128 12.42 19.75 2.29
N LEU A 129 11.12 20.03 2.40
CA LEU A 129 10.58 21.36 2.16
C LEU A 129 10.51 22.14 3.48
N PRO A 130 11.01 23.38 3.52
CA PRO A 130 11.00 24.18 4.74
C PRO A 130 9.59 24.35 5.33
N GLY A 131 9.44 23.98 6.59
CA GLY A 131 8.18 24.11 7.33
C GLY A 131 7.10 23.08 6.98
N ALA A 132 7.23 22.34 5.88
CA ALA A 132 6.22 21.34 5.50
C ALA A 132 6.22 20.13 6.45
N ARG A 133 5.04 19.65 6.79
CA ARG A 133 4.82 18.54 7.74
C ARG A 133 3.77 17.58 7.22
N PHE A 134 3.84 16.36 7.75
CA PHE A 134 2.76 15.39 7.63
C PHE A 134 2.23 15.02 9.02
N LYS A 135 0.93 14.95 9.19
CA LYS A 135 0.28 14.64 10.47
C LYS A 135 -0.93 13.75 10.28
N ILE A 136 -1.03 12.68 11.08
CA ILE A 136 -2.25 11.86 11.15
C ILE A 136 -3.31 12.57 12.00
N VAL A 137 -4.54 12.55 11.52
CA VAL A 137 -5.74 13.07 12.17
C VAL A 137 -6.47 11.90 12.81
N ASN A 138 -6.51 11.87 14.15
CA ASN A 138 -7.26 10.86 14.90
C ASN A 138 -8.63 11.37 15.38
N LYS A 139 -8.82 12.66 15.41
CA LYS A 139 -10.09 13.32 15.77
C LYS A 139 -10.24 14.65 15.01
N ALA A 140 -11.45 15.14 14.85
CA ALA A 140 -11.70 16.36 14.11
C ALA A 140 -10.87 17.56 14.59
N ALA A 141 -10.60 17.66 15.89
CA ALA A 141 -9.78 18.73 16.47
C ALA A 141 -8.28 18.67 16.10
N ASP A 142 -7.81 17.57 15.50
CA ASP A 142 -6.44 17.45 15.01
C ASP A 142 -6.24 18.10 13.63
N TYR A 143 -7.32 18.37 12.93
CA TYR A 143 -7.32 19.05 11.63
C TYR A 143 -7.46 20.57 11.82
N ASP A 144 -6.58 21.30 11.17
CA ASP A 144 -6.61 22.77 11.13
C ASP A 144 -6.60 23.22 9.67
N GLU A 145 -7.72 23.72 9.18
CA GLU A 145 -7.86 24.18 7.80
C GLU A 145 -7.01 25.42 7.48
N THR A 146 -6.54 26.13 8.51
CA THR A 146 -5.69 27.32 8.38
C THR A 146 -4.20 26.99 8.36
N ASP A 147 -3.82 25.75 8.72
CA ASP A 147 -2.42 25.30 8.65
C ASP A 147 -2.03 24.90 7.23
N HIS A 148 -1.55 25.84 6.46
CA HIS A 148 -1.06 25.63 5.10
C HIS A 148 0.29 24.89 5.01
N ASN A 149 0.93 24.59 6.13
CA ASN A 149 2.22 23.90 6.18
C ASN A 149 2.10 22.40 6.43
N THR A 150 0.89 21.90 6.66
CA THR A 150 0.67 20.51 6.99
C THR A 150 -0.18 19.79 5.93
N VAL A 151 0.28 18.60 5.50
CA VAL A 151 -0.57 17.62 4.84
C VAL A 151 -1.14 16.73 5.93
N PHE A 152 -2.44 16.77 6.11
CA PHE A 152 -3.16 15.94 7.08
C PHE A 152 -3.58 14.63 6.46
N GLY A 153 -3.46 13.53 7.22
CA GLY A 153 -3.85 12.19 6.77
C GLY A 153 -4.88 11.56 7.69
N ILE A 154 -5.98 11.05 7.13
CA ILE A 154 -6.90 10.14 7.81
C ILE A 154 -6.59 8.71 7.40
N ILE A 155 -6.58 7.77 8.35
CA ILE A 155 -6.20 6.39 8.07
C ILE A 155 -7.32 5.62 7.41
N ILE A 156 -6.99 4.99 6.30
CA ILE A 156 -7.83 4.03 5.58
C ILE A 156 -7.03 2.73 5.44
N ILE A 157 -7.64 1.59 5.72
CA ILE A 157 -7.02 0.27 5.55
C ILE A 157 -7.54 -0.39 4.29
N GLU A 158 -6.65 -0.85 3.44
CA GLU A 158 -7.04 -1.54 2.21
C GLU A 158 -6.68 -3.02 2.27
N GLY A 159 -7.70 -3.83 2.55
CA GLY A 159 -7.61 -5.27 2.71
C GLY A 159 -7.37 -5.70 4.17
N LEU A 160 -8.34 -6.45 4.73
CA LEU A 160 -8.23 -6.97 6.10
C LEU A 160 -7.07 -7.97 6.27
N HIS A 161 -6.46 -8.45 5.17
CA HIS A 161 -5.23 -9.24 5.23
C HIS A 161 -4.07 -8.52 5.92
N CYS A 162 -4.11 -7.18 5.99
CA CYS A 162 -3.13 -6.35 6.68
C CYS A 162 -3.00 -6.66 8.18
N PHE A 163 -3.99 -7.32 8.78
CA PHE A 163 -3.96 -7.65 10.20
C PHE A 163 -3.44 -9.07 10.51
N PHE A 164 -2.98 -9.81 9.50
CA PHE A 164 -2.36 -11.11 9.71
C PHE A 164 -0.84 -11.00 9.84
N ASP A 165 -0.28 -11.72 10.81
CA ASP A 165 1.16 -11.96 10.90
C ASP A 165 1.53 -13.16 10.02
N ASP A 166 0.84 -14.28 10.21
CA ASP A 166 0.91 -15.48 9.39
C ASP A 166 -0.51 -16.04 9.22
N PRO A 167 -1.11 -15.90 8.03
CA PRO A 167 -2.48 -16.36 7.80
C PRO A 167 -2.65 -17.87 7.83
N ASP A 168 -1.55 -18.63 7.73
CA ASP A 168 -1.55 -20.09 7.72
C ASP A 168 -1.26 -20.68 9.13
N ALA A 169 -1.01 -19.85 10.15
CA ALA A 169 -0.76 -20.30 11.51
C ALA A 169 -2.07 -20.80 12.19
N GLU A 170 -1.94 -21.74 13.13
CA GLU A 170 -3.08 -22.28 13.88
C GLU A 170 -3.84 -21.20 14.66
N ASP A 171 -3.12 -20.21 15.19
CA ASP A 171 -3.65 -19.08 15.95
C ASP A 171 -3.95 -17.83 15.11
N ALA A 172 -3.91 -17.95 13.78
CA ALA A 172 -4.05 -16.82 12.86
C ALA A 172 -5.30 -15.96 13.11
N LYS A 173 -6.43 -16.61 13.41
CA LYS A 173 -7.70 -15.90 13.66
C LYS A 173 -7.67 -15.11 14.98
N GLU A 174 -7.05 -15.66 16.00
CA GLU A 174 -6.90 -14.98 17.29
C GLU A 174 -5.96 -13.78 17.15
N LYS A 175 -4.82 -13.97 16.54
CA LYS A 175 -3.86 -12.89 16.25
C LYS A 175 -4.44 -11.79 15.37
N PHE A 176 -5.20 -12.16 14.34
CA PHE A 176 -5.92 -11.18 13.55
C PHE A 176 -6.80 -10.27 14.42
N THR A 177 -7.58 -10.87 15.32
CA THR A 177 -8.47 -10.11 16.22
C THR A 177 -7.67 -9.21 17.17
N GLN A 178 -6.59 -9.74 17.75
CA GLN A 178 -5.70 -8.97 18.61
C GLN A 178 -5.05 -7.80 17.87
N ASN A 179 -4.52 -8.03 16.66
CA ASN A 179 -3.88 -7.01 15.85
C ASN A 179 -4.87 -5.91 15.42
N LEU A 180 -6.09 -6.30 15.02
CA LEU A 180 -7.15 -5.37 14.67
C LEU A 180 -7.48 -4.45 15.86
N HIS A 181 -7.72 -5.03 17.04
CA HIS A 181 -8.00 -4.24 18.24
C HIS A 181 -6.82 -3.36 18.63
N ALA A 182 -5.61 -3.90 18.68
CA ALA A 182 -4.42 -3.13 19.05
C ALA A 182 -4.20 -1.92 18.13
N PHE A 183 -4.49 -2.09 16.83
CA PHE A 183 -4.35 -0.98 15.88
C PHE A 183 -5.47 0.05 16.01
N THR A 184 -6.74 -0.40 16.12
CA THR A 184 -7.89 0.50 16.22
C THR A 184 -8.02 1.21 17.59
N ASP A 185 -7.46 0.63 18.65
CA ASP A 185 -7.35 1.28 19.95
C ASP A 185 -6.30 2.43 19.93
N ALA A 186 -5.25 2.28 19.12
CA ALA A 186 -4.19 3.30 19.00
C ALA A 186 -4.47 4.36 17.93
N HIS A 187 -5.26 4.04 16.91
CA HIS A 187 -5.47 4.88 15.74
C HIS A 187 -6.93 4.91 15.31
N THR A 188 -7.42 6.10 14.95
CA THR A 188 -8.73 6.23 14.33
C THR A 188 -8.67 5.81 12.88
N VAL A 189 -9.31 4.69 12.56
CA VAL A 189 -9.46 4.19 11.18
C VAL A 189 -10.82 4.63 10.65
N VAL A 190 -10.82 5.42 9.57
CA VAL A 190 -12.04 6.02 9.02
C VAL A 190 -12.76 5.05 8.09
N SER A 191 -12.02 4.21 7.39
CA SER A 191 -12.57 3.22 6.47
C SER A 191 -11.67 2.00 6.36
N MET A 192 -12.26 0.84 6.12
CA MET A 192 -11.55 -0.42 5.85
C MET A 192 -12.21 -1.14 4.68
N ASN A 193 -11.44 -1.44 3.64
CA ASN A 193 -11.87 -2.35 2.59
C ASN A 193 -11.58 -3.79 3.01
N ILE A 194 -12.55 -4.68 2.89
CA ILE A 194 -12.38 -6.08 3.27
C ILE A 194 -11.40 -6.79 2.34
N CYS A 195 -11.45 -6.48 1.05
CA CYS A 195 -10.65 -7.10 0.00
C CYS A 195 -10.02 -6.03 -0.88
N HIS A 196 -8.79 -6.25 -1.32
CA HIS A 196 -8.13 -5.42 -2.32
C HIS A 196 -8.02 -6.19 -3.64
N MET A 197 -6.84 -6.61 -4.07
CA MET A 197 -6.65 -7.25 -5.38
C MET A 197 -6.70 -8.76 -5.34
N GLN A 198 -6.45 -9.38 -4.21
CA GLN A 198 -6.54 -10.84 -4.09
C GLN A 198 -7.56 -11.26 -3.04
N GLN A 199 -8.05 -12.48 -3.18
CA GLN A 199 -8.83 -13.16 -2.15
C GLN A 199 -8.10 -13.17 -0.81
N ASN A 200 -8.84 -12.99 0.24
CA ASN A 200 -8.37 -13.21 1.60
C ASN A 200 -9.33 -14.14 2.36
N GLN A 201 -9.10 -14.31 3.66
CA GLN A 201 -9.88 -15.22 4.51
C GLN A 201 -11.34 -14.77 4.70
N PHE A 202 -11.65 -13.51 4.40
CA PHE A 202 -12.96 -12.91 4.67
C PHE A 202 -13.82 -12.78 3.44
N CYS A 203 -13.22 -12.52 2.31
CA CYS A 203 -13.97 -12.25 1.09
C CYS A 203 -13.20 -12.53 -0.18
N ASN A 204 -13.96 -12.44 -1.23
CA ASN A 204 -13.60 -12.72 -2.57
C ASN A 204 -14.11 -11.61 -3.50
N HIS A 205 -13.44 -11.37 -4.65
CA HIS A 205 -13.91 -10.41 -5.63
C HIS A 205 -15.09 -10.93 -6.45
N ALA A 206 -16.00 -10.02 -6.80
CA ALA A 206 -16.98 -10.27 -7.83
C ALA A 206 -16.32 -10.38 -9.23
N TYR A 207 -16.95 -11.07 -10.14
CA TYR A 207 -16.45 -11.44 -11.47
C TYR A 207 -15.89 -10.30 -12.35
N GLY A 208 -16.24 -9.04 -12.10
CA GLY A 208 -15.94 -7.91 -12.98
C GLY A 208 -14.46 -7.54 -13.13
N ILE A 209 -13.59 -7.98 -12.21
CA ILE A 209 -12.16 -7.61 -12.21
C ILE A 209 -11.26 -8.68 -12.84
N GLN A 210 -11.80 -9.80 -13.26
CA GLN A 210 -11.05 -10.92 -13.87
C GLN A 210 -10.39 -10.60 -15.22
N LEU A 211 -10.66 -9.44 -15.79
CA LEU A 211 -10.18 -9.04 -17.11
C LEU A 211 -8.66 -8.87 -17.22
N PHE A 212 -7.94 -8.65 -16.10
CA PHE A 212 -6.53 -8.30 -16.15
C PHE A 212 -5.57 -9.45 -15.90
N ASN A 213 -5.88 -10.40 -15.04
CA ASN A 213 -5.10 -11.62 -14.86
C ASN A 213 -5.88 -12.66 -14.03
N PRO A 214 -6.38 -13.74 -14.64
CA PRO A 214 -7.10 -14.80 -13.93
C PRO A 214 -6.32 -15.45 -12.78
N ALA A 215 -4.98 -15.43 -12.82
CA ALA A 215 -4.14 -15.98 -11.78
C ALA A 215 -4.11 -15.13 -10.49
N LEU A 216 -4.43 -13.84 -10.57
CA LEU A 216 -4.55 -12.95 -9.41
C LEU A 216 -5.90 -13.11 -8.71
N PHE A 217 -6.92 -13.46 -9.48
CA PHE A 217 -8.28 -13.45 -9.01
C PHE A 217 -8.73 -14.90 -8.93
N TYR A 218 -9.33 -15.68 -9.30
CA TYR A 218 -9.91 -16.93 -8.92
C TYR A 218 -9.58 -18.09 -9.84
N PRO A 219 -9.60 -19.31 -9.29
CA PRO A 219 -10.03 -20.46 -10.06
C PRO A 219 -11.50 -20.23 -10.44
N THR A 220 -11.74 -20.30 -11.74
CA THR A 220 -13.05 -20.22 -12.37
C THR A 220 -14.12 -20.98 -11.59
N GLY A 221 -15.18 -20.33 -11.20
CA GLY A 221 -16.39 -20.95 -10.65
C GLY A 221 -16.69 -20.70 -9.16
N GLN A 222 -15.85 -20.00 -8.40
CA GLN A 222 -16.10 -19.77 -6.96
C GLN A 222 -16.22 -18.29 -6.59
N GLY A 223 -17.06 -17.56 -7.29
CA GLY A 223 -17.41 -16.18 -6.94
C GLY A 223 -18.60 -16.10 -5.99
N HIS A 224 -18.62 -16.87 -4.90
CA HIS A 224 -19.66 -16.77 -3.90
C HIS A 224 -19.12 -16.22 -2.60
N TYR A 225 -19.69 -15.12 -2.16
CA TYR A 225 -19.54 -14.62 -0.82
C TYR A 225 -19.93 -15.69 0.19
N SER A 226 -18.98 -16.27 0.87
CA SER A 226 -19.25 -17.06 2.06
C SER A 226 -19.11 -16.20 3.30
N LEU A 227 -19.89 -15.12 3.38
CA LEU A 227 -20.17 -14.51 4.67
C LEU A 227 -20.95 -15.55 5.48
N GLY A 228 -20.27 -16.23 6.38
CA GLY A 228 -20.92 -16.92 7.49
C GLY A 228 -21.41 -18.34 7.26
N ARG A 229 -20.74 -19.18 6.47
CA ARG A 229 -20.88 -20.62 6.67
C ARG A 229 -19.69 -21.15 7.47
N SER A 230 -19.90 -21.25 8.81
CA SER A 230 -19.14 -22.18 9.62
C SER A 230 -19.25 -23.55 8.96
N ARG A 231 -18.15 -24.12 8.53
CA ARG A 231 -18.12 -25.57 8.29
C ARG A 231 -18.20 -26.24 9.65
N ASN A 232 -19.38 -26.83 9.95
CA ASN A 232 -19.52 -27.88 10.97
C ASN A 232 -18.69 -29.09 10.54
#